data_cda8f4aa948ed626c9821c344c0c24ed
#
_entry.id   cda8f4aa948ed626c9821c344c0c24ed
#
_cell.length_a   1.000
_cell.length_b   1.000
_cell.length_c   1.000
_cell.angle_alpha   90.00
_cell.angle_beta   90.00
_cell.angle_gamma   90.00
#
_symmetry.space_group_name_H-M   'P 1'
#
loop_
_entity.id
_entity.type
_entity.pdbx_description
1 polymer ?
#
loop_
_entity_poly.entity_id
_entity_poly.type
_entity_poly.pdbx_seq_one_letter_code
_entity_poly.pdbx_strand_id
1 'polypeptide(L)'
;MKKMCLAALSLAVAAACPAAFAQDVPKPPGNLERLSNFRTTGELMDIPTVPQAGQKAEAIKKTLAKIKLPEGFKIDLYAIVPDARHMAVGPQGVATFVGTRKTKVYAVTDRDKDRVADEVKVFAPTINFAVPNGVCFSKDGFLFVAEQNRVLIFPAAEFFYEGADVAAFQVVKGGELIPKEEESFNHTARVCRVGPDDKLYISLGQPFNVFAPEKMDLYKKTGIGGIIRMDREGKGREVYAWGVRNSVGMDFNPKDKSLWFTDNQVDGMGDDIPPGELNRADKPGMTFGFPYYGGGKVRTVEYKDQQPPADATPPQVEMDAHAADLGMAFYTANQFPQKYRGGIFSAQHGSWNRSKPIGARVMFTSLKPDGTADKTEVFAEGWLTENGEYLGRPIDVAVLNDGSLLVSDDMVGAVYRISYGQ
;
A
#
# COMPACT_ATOMS: atom_id res chain seq x y z
N MET A 1 38.02 -62.26 -72.31
CA MET A 1 37.09 -63.18 -72.95
C MET A 1 36.57 -64.10 -71.87
N LYS A 2 35.37 -64.44 -71.83
CA LYS A 2 34.58 -65.23 -70.89
C LYS A 2 34.10 -64.51 -69.65
N LYS A 3 32.86 -64.09 -69.72
CA LYS A 3 32.02 -63.66 -68.58
C LYS A 3 31.64 -64.87 -67.73
N MET A 4 31.85 -64.82 -66.46
CA MET A 4 31.27 -65.73 -65.48
C MET A 4 30.16 -65.02 -64.71
N CYS A 5 28.92 -65.52 -64.88
CA CYS A 5 27.77 -65.14 -64.08
C CYS A 5 27.88 -65.91 -62.73
N LEU A 6 27.84 -65.12 -61.63
CA LEU A 6 27.58 -65.69 -60.32
C LEU A 6 26.11 -65.45 -60.00
N ALA A 7 25.37 -66.49 -59.78
CA ALA A 7 24.02 -66.48 -59.27
C ALA A 7 24.05 -66.31 -57.72
N ALA A 8 23.47 -65.32 -57.23
CA ALA A 8 23.29 -65.15 -55.80
C ALA A 8 21.96 -65.77 -55.32
N LEU A 9 22.07 -66.73 -54.47
CA LEU A 9 20.97 -67.44 -53.82
C LEU A 9 20.50 -66.61 -52.65
N SER A 10 19.30 -66.03 -52.74
CA SER A 10 18.65 -65.24 -51.66
C SER A 10 17.94 -66.23 -50.72
N LEU A 11 18.48 -66.42 -49.52
CA LEU A 11 17.81 -67.13 -48.43
C LEU A 11 16.86 -66.09 -47.71
N ALA A 12 15.55 -66.27 -47.87
CA ALA A 12 14.52 -65.51 -47.12
C ALA A 12 14.38 -66.13 -45.71
N VAL A 13 14.89 -65.47 -44.71
CA VAL A 13 14.61 -65.78 -43.31
C VAL A 13 13.33 -65.03 -42.90
N ALA A 14 12.25 -65.79 -42.75
CA ALA A 14 11.04 -65.29 -42.16
C ALA A 14 11.21 -65.12 -40.63
N ALA A 15 11.46 -63.90 -40.17
CA ALA A 15 11.44 -63.58 -38.77
C ALA A 15 9.99 -63.45 -38.30
N ALA A 16 9.50 -64.40 -37.53
CA ALA A 16 8.27 -64.32 -36.79
C ALA A 16 8.46 -63.28 -35.67
N CYS A 17 7.92 -62.10 -35.85
CA CYS A 17 7.76 -61.16 -34.73
C CYS A 17 6.70 -61.67 -33.75
N PRO A 18 7.02 -61.86 -32.47
CA PRO A 18 6.00 -62.12 -31.49
C PRO A 18 5.08 -60.87 -31.41
N ALA A 19 3.77 -61.08 -31.57
CA ALA A 19 2.78 -60.06 -31.34
C ALA A 19 2.95 -59.58 -29.87
N ALA A 20 3.53 -58.39 -29.69
CA ALA A 20 3.55 -57.74 -28.41
C ALA A 20 2.10 -57.43 -28.06
N PHE A 21 1.58 -58.10 -27.05
CA PHE A 21 0.35 -57.68 -26.38
C PHE A 21 0.59 -56.25 -25.89
N ALA A 22 -0.03 -55.28 -26.54
CA ALA A 22 -0.12 -53.93 -26.03
C ALA A 22 -0.89 -54.03 -24.70
N GLN A 23 -0.17 -53.99 -23.59
CA GLN A 23 -0.82 -53.77 -22.30
C GLN A 23 -1.54 -52.45 -22.41
N ASP A 24 -2.85 -52.44 -22.18
CA ASP A 24 -3.64 -51.25 -22.03
C ASP A 24 -3.07 -50.42 -20.86
N VAL A 25 -2.13 -49.51 -21.15
CA VAL A 25 -1.68 -48.54 -20.17
C VAL A 25 -2.87 -47.63 -19.92
N PRO A 26 -3.40 -47.58 -18.68
CA PRO A 26 -4.53 -46.72 -18.37
C PRO A 26 -4.23 -45.29 -18.80
N LYS A 27 -5.10 -44.67 -19.57
CA LYS A 27 -4.98 -43.28 -19.94
C LYS A 27 -4.81 -42.44 -18.67
N PRO A 28 -3.79 -41.59 -18.56
CA PRO A 28 -3.64 -40.76 -17.38
C PRO A 28 -4.89 -39.90 -17.20
N PRO A 29 -5.37 -39.71 -15.95
CA PRO A 29 -6.58 -38.96 -15.69
C PRO A 29 -6.46 -37.56 -16.28
N GLY A 30 -7.54 -37.03 -16.82
CA GLY A 30 -7.61 -35.68 -17.35
C GLY A 30 -7.32 -34.63 -16.27
N ASN A 31 -6.93 -33.42 -16.66
CA ASN A 31 -6.59 -32.36 -15.70
C ASN A 31 -7.74 -32.05 -14.72
N LEU A 32 -8.98 -32.09 -15.18
CA LEU A 32 -10.17 -31.92 -14.31
C LEU A 32 -10.31 -33.02 -13.28
N GLU A 33 -10.05 -34.28 -13.68
CA GLU A 33 -10.08 -35.42 -12.77
C GLU A 33 -8.91 -35.39 -11.77
N ARG A 34 -7.75 -34.90 -12.19
CA ARG A 34 -6.61 -34.66 -11.28
C ARG A 34 -6.95 -33.56 -10.27
N LEU A 35 -7.59 -32.47 -10.72
CA LEU A 35 -8.02 -31.38 -9.85
C LEU A 35 -9.10 -31.82 -8.85
N SER A 36 -10.07 -32.66 -9.27
CA SER A 36 -11.09 -33.19 -8.38
C SER A 36 -10.54 -34.14 -7.30
N ASN A 37 -9.40 -34.78 -7.57
CA ASN A 37 -8.70 -35.68 -6.66
C ASN A 37 -7.54 -34.99 -5.93
N PHE A 38 -7.29 -33.71 -6.20
CA PHE A 38 -6.26 -32.95 -5.51
C PHE A 38 -6.64 -32.83 -4.03
N ARG A 39 -5.85 -33.45 -3.19
CA ARG A 39 -5.92 -33.31 -1.74
C ARG A 39 -4.64 -32.64 -1.29
N THR A 40 -4.79 -31.54 -0.54
CA THR A 40 -3.65 -30.93 0.14
C THR A 40 -3.07 -31.97 1.11
N THR A 41 -1.78 -32.14 1.07
CA THR A 41 -1.04 -33.04 1.99
C THR A 41 -0.80 -32.39 3.35
N GLY A 42 -1.22 -31.14 3.56
CA GLY A 42 -1.14 -30.40 4.82
C GLY A 42 -2.46 -30.48 5.60
N GLU A 43 -2.39 -30.29 6.90
CA GLU A 43 -3.56 -30.03 7.72
C GLU A 43 -4.27 -28.78 7.17
N LEU A 44 -5.59 -28.83 7.05
CA LEU A 44 -6.41 -27.67 6.73
C LEU A 44 -6.26 -26.70 7.91
N MET A 45 -5.41 -25.70 7.75
CA MET A 45 -5.38 -24.61 8.73
C MET A 45 -6.66 -23.80 8.62
N ASP A 46 -7.36 -23.69 9.74
CA ASP A 46 -8.48 -22.77 9.85
C ASP A 46 -7.92 -21.34 9.80
N ILE A 47 -8.08 -20.65 8.67
CA ILE A 47 -7.61 -19.28 8.52
C ILE A 47 -8.53 -18.36 9.31
N PRO A 48 -8.01 -17.58 10.30
CA PRO A 48 -8.84 -16.72 11.11
C PRO A 48 -9.56 -15.67 10.25
N THR A 49 -10.87 -15.58 10.42
CA THR A 49 -11.72 -14.54 9.84
C THR A 49 -12.10 -13.51 10.89
N VAL A 50 -12.45 -12.30 10.46
CA VAL A 50 -12.91 -11.22 11.33
C VAL A 50 -14.43 -11.11 11.22
N PRO A 51 -15.17 -11.19 12.34
CA PRO A 51 -16.63 -11.01 12.32
C PRO A 51 -17.03 -9.63 11.77
N GLN A 52 -17.93 -9.61 10.80
CA GLN A 52 -18.37 -8.39 10.10
C GLN A 52 -19.67 -7.80 10.67
N ALA A 53 -20.31 -8.47 11.62
CA ALA A 53 -21.56 -8.06 12.24
C ALA A 53 -21.45 -7.95 13.77
N GLY A 54 -22.52 -7.47 14.43
CA GLY A 54 -22.61 -7.36 15.88
C GLY A 54 -22.43 -5.94 16.41
N GLN A 55 -22.23 -5.81 17.72
CA GLN A 55 -22.22 -4.51 18.41
C GLN A 55 -21.19 -3.51 17.85
N LYS A 56 -20.02 -4.00 17.43
CA LYS A 56 -18.98 -3.16 16.84
C LYS A 56 -19.43 -2.55 15.52
N ALA A 57 -20.03 -3.36 14.64
CA ALA A 57 -20.56 -2.87 13.36
C ALA A 57 -21.62 -1.79 13.58
N GLU A 58 -22.57 -2.02 14.51
CA GLU A 58 -23.62 -1.06 14.83
C GLU A 58 -23.08 0.24 15.45
N ALA A 59 -22.06 0.17 16.29
CA ALA A 59 -21.42 1.35 16.85
C ALA A 59 -20.73 2.19 15.76
N ILE A 60 -20.04 1.53 14.83
CA ILE A 60 -19.42 2.20 13.68
C ILE A 60 -20.47 2.88 12.80
N LYS A 61 -21.56 2.17 12.42
CA LYS A 61 -22.67 2.73 11.63
C LYS A 61 -23.29 3.97 12.28
N LYS A 62 -23.43 3.98 13.61
CA LYS A 62 -23.92 5.17 14.36
C LYS A 62 -22.95 6.34 14.25
N THR A 63 -21.66 6.10 14.21
CA THR A 63 -20.65 7.15 13.96
C THR A 63 -20.75 7.65 12.53
N LEU A 64 -20.84 6.75 11.55
CA LEU A 64 -20.93 7.11 10.13
C LEU A 64 -22.15 7.96 9.79
N ALA A 65 -23.26 7.76 10.48
CA ALA A 65 -24.47 8.60 10.33
C ALA A 65 -24.26 10.09 10.72
N LYS A 66 -23.15 10.41 11.39
CA LYS A 66 -22.77 11.78 11.77
C LYS A 66 -21.75 12.42 10.84
N ILE A 67 -21.18 11.64 9.93
CA ILE A 67 -20.15 12.13 9.01
C ILE A 67 -20.80 13.09 8.01
N LYS A 68 -20.17 14.25 7.87
CA LYS A 68 -20.57 15.25 6.90
C LYS A 68 -19.80 15.04 5.60
N LEU A 69 -20.53 15.01 4.52
CA LEU A 69 -20.04 14.85 3.15
C LEU A 69 -20.69 15.89 2.24
N PRO A 70 -20.09 16.22 1.09
CA PRO A 70 -20.77 17.02 0.07
C PRO A 70 -22.05 16.33 -0.42
N GLU A 71 -22.98 17.15 -0.94
CA GLU A 71 -24.26 16.67 -1.45
C GLU A 71 -24.10 15.56 -2.49
N GLY A 72 -24.93 14.52 -2.40
CA GLY A 72 -24.93 13.35 -3.28
C GLY A 72 -23.96 12.25 -2.89
N PHE A 73 -23.10 12.47 -1.90
CA PHE A 73 -22.23 11.42 -1.36
C PHE A 73 -22.86 10.67 -0.19
N LYS A 74 -22.47 9.41 -0.05
CA LYS A 74 -22.82 8.55 1.09
C LYS A 74 -21.57 7.88 1.62
N ILE A 75 -21.58 7.54 2.90
CA ILE A 75 -20.53 6.75 3.56
C ILE A 75 -21.17 5.57 4.30
N ASP A 76 -20.60 4.39 4.09
CA ASP A 76 -21.06 3.15 4.71
C ASP A 76 -19.88 2.37 5.29
N LEU A 77 -20.17 1.46 6.23
CA LEU A 77 -19.19 0.47 6.69
C LEU A 77 -18.96 -0.55 5.58
N TYR A 78 -17.75 -0.59 5.04
CA TYR A 78 -17.34 -1.59 4.05
C TYR A 78 -16.86 -2.87 4.71
N ALA A 79 -15.94 -2.76 5.69
CA ALA A 79 -15.39 -3.91 6.40
C ALA A 79 -14.95 -3.57 7.82
N ILE A 80 -14.97 -4.54 8.73
CA ILE A 80 -14.28 -4.49 10.01
C ILE A 80 -12.93 -5.16 9.83
N VAL A 81 -11.85 -4.37 9.95
CA VAL A 81 -10.47 -4.84 9.79
C VAL A 81 -9.64 -4.32 10.95
N PRO A 82 -9.19 -5.17 11.88
CA PRO A 82 -8.42 -4.72 13.04
C PRO A 82 -7.14 -3.98 12.63
N ASP A 83 -6.89 -2.79 13.19
CA ASP A 83 -5.71 -1.97 12.91
C ASP A 83 -5.58 -1.67 11.40
N ALA A 84 -6.70 -1.36 10.72
CA ALA A 84 -6.74 -1.11 9.28
C ALA A 84 -5.91 0.11 8.90
N ARG A 85 -4.87 -0.09 8.06
CA ARG A 85 -4.00 1.00 7.66
C ARG A 85 -3.89 1.10 6.13
N HIS A 86 -2.69 0.99 5.56
CA HIS A 86 -2.49 1.14 4.13
C HIS A 86 -3.23 0.06 3.33
N MET A 87 -3.88 0.46 2.24
CA MET A 87 -4.74 -0.42 1.44
C MET A 87 -4.21 -0.57 0.02
N ALA A 88 -4.35 -1.78 -0.53
CA ALA A 88 -4.08 -2.07 -1.93
C ALA A 88 -5.26 -2.82 -2.54
N VAL A 89 -5.98 -2.15 -3.42
CA VAL A 89 -7.05 -2.78 -4.22
C VAL A 89 -6.40 -3.65 -5.29
N GLY A 90 -6.78 -4.89 -5.34
CA GLY A 90 -6.27 -5.83 -6.34
C GLY A 90 -6.67 -5.43 -7.75
N PRO A 91 -5.77 -5.53 -8.74
CA PRO A 91 -6.03 -5.09 -10.11
C PRO A 91 -7.15 -5.88 -10.79
N GLN A 92 -7.47 -7.09 -10.32
CA GLN A 92 -8.59 -7.89 -10.80
C GLN A 92 -9.90 -7.58 -10.05
N GLY A 93 -9.83 -6.81 -8.95
CA GLY A 93 -10.98 -6.48 -8.12
C GLY A 93 -11.56 -7.66 -7.33
N VAL A 94 -10.73 -8.67 -7.06
CA VAL A 94 -11.12 -9.85 -6.27
C VAL A 94 -10.99 -9.57 -4.78
N ALA A 95 -9.88 -8.95 -4.37
CA ALA A 95 -9.61 -8.66 -2.97
C ALA A 95 -8.94 -7.30 -2.79
N THR A 96 -9.21 -6.66 -1.65
CA THR A 96 -8.44 -5.52 -1.15
C THR A 96 -7.55 -5.99 0.00
N PHE A 97 -6.25 -5.76 -0.10
CA PHE A 97 -5.30 -6.10 0.96
C PHE A 97 -5.11 -4.92 1.89
N VAL A 98 -5.12 -5.19 3.19
CA VAL A 98 -5.02 -4.16 4.23
C VAL A 98 -3.84 -4.46 5.13
N GLY A 99 -2.85 -3.57 5.13
CA GLY A 99 -1.70 -3.62 6.01
C GLY A 99 -2.03 -3.11 7.42
N THR A 100 -1.18 -3.45 8.39
CA THR A 100 -1.34 -3.06 9.80
C THR A 100 -0.02 -2.61 10.40
N ARG A 101 -0.08 -1.96 11.57
CA ARG A 101 1.11 -1.68 12.39
C ARG A 101 1.48 -2.80 13.36
N LYS A 102 0.79 -3.92 13.30
CA LYS A 102 1.02 -5.08 14.17
C LYS A 102 1.75 -6.19 13.40
N THR A 103 1.10 -7.31 13.21
CA THR A 103 1.73 -8.51 12.68
C THR A 103 0.88 -9.23 11.63
N LYS A 104 -0.15 -8.58 11.11
CA LYS A 104 -1.08 -9.20 10.16
C LYS A 104 -1.32 -8.30 8.95
N VAL A 105 -1.51 -8.94 7.82
CA VAL A 105 -2.13 -8.37 6.63
C VAL A 105 -3.49 -9.06 6.50
N TYR A 106 -4.52 -8.31 6.07
CA TYR A 106 -5.85 -8.87 5.85
C TYR A 106 -6.19 -8.80 4.37
N ALA A 107 -6.91 -9.82 3.89
CA ALA A 107 -7.59 -9.83 2.61
C ALA A 107 -9.08 -9.59 2.84
N VAL A 108 -9.63 -8.60 2.17
CA VAL A 108 -11.04 -8.18 2.25
C VAL A 108 -11.69 -8.46 0.91
N THR A 109 -12.78 -9.21 0.90
CA THR A 109 -13.52 -9.56 -0.31
C THR A 109 -14.98 -9.15 -0.24
N ASP A 110 -15.51 -8.70 -1.36
CA ASP A 110 -16.91 -8.38 -1.63
C ASP A 110 -17.29 -9.14 -2.90
N ARG A 111 -17.76 -10.39 -2.73
CA ARG A 111 -17.96 -11.35 -3.83
C ARG A 111 -19.28 -11.14 -4.55
N ASP A 112 -20.33 -10.79 -3.83
CA ASP A 112 -21.66 -10.53 -4.38
C ASP A 112 -21.81 -9.09 -4.88
N LYS A 113 -20.79 -8.26 -4.63
CA LYS A 113 -20.70 -6.85 -5.04
C LYS A 113 -21.84 -5.98 -4.52
N ASP A 114 -22.32 -6.29 -3.33
CA ASP A 114 -23.36 -5.51 -2.63
C ASP A 114 -22.79 -4.27 -1.94
N ARG A 115 -21.42 -4.10 -1.98
CA ARG A 115 -20.67 -2.95 -1.43
C ARG A 115 -20.39 -3.05 0.06
N VAL A 116 -20.58 -4.22 0.63
CA VAL A 116 -20.17 -4.61 1.96
C VAL A 116 -19.25 -5.81 1.83
N ALA A 117 -18.18 -5.88 2.59
CA ALA A 117 -17.30 -7.03 2.52
C ALA A 117 -17.98 -8.29 3.09
N ASP A 118 -18.03 -9.37 2.31
CA ASP A 118 -18.50 -10.68 2.75
C ASP A 118 -17.55 -11.30 3.76
N GLU A 119 -16.26 -11.12 3.53
CA GLU A 119 -15.26 -11.81 4.31
C GLU A 119 -13.98 -10.98 4.49
N VAL A 120 -13.42 -11.05 5.68
CA VAL A 120 -12.10 -10.51 6.03
C VAL A 120 -11.28 -11.64 6.64
N LYS A 121 -10.24 -12.06 5.92
CA LYS A 121 -9.32 -13.13 6.32
C LYS A 121 -7.94 -12.59 6.66
N VAL A 122 -7.25 -13.27 7.57
CA VAL A 122 -5.80 -13.08 7.73
C VAL A 122 -5.10 -13.61 6.49
N PHE A 123 -4.35 -12.76 5.81
CA PHE A 123 -3.55 -13.13 4.65
C PHE A 123 -2.22 -13.73 5.06
N ALA A 124 -1.80 -14.83 4.40
CA ALA A 124 -0.55 -15.54 4.62
C ALA A 124 -0.25 -15.80 6.12
N PRO A 125 -1.12 -16.52 6.85
CA PRO A 125 -1.05 -16.68 8.31
C PRO A 125 0.22 -17.41 8.78
N THR A 126 0.91 -18.13 7.91
CA THR A 126 2.18 -18.82 8.20
C THR A 126 3.39 -17.88 8.19
N ILE A 127 3.23 -16.65 7.69
CA ILE A 127 4.29 -15.64 7.66
C ILE A 127 4.23 -14.77 8.91
N ASN A 128 5.34 -14.70 9.64
CA ASN A 128 5.50 -13.76 10.74
C ASN A 128 5.88 -12.39 10.18
N PHE A 129 4.90 -11.50 10.08
CA PHE A 129 5.12 -10.12 9.68
C PHE A 129 5.55 -9.23 10.85
N ALA A 130 6.36 -8.21 10.55
CA ALA A 130 6.78 -7.17 11.48
C ALA A 130 6.39 -5.78 10.94
N VAL A 131 5.26 -5.25 11.42
CA VAL A 131 4.69 -3.97 10.97
C VAL A 131 4.46 -3.96 9.45
N PRO A 132 3.64 -4.85 8.88
CA PRO A 132 3.38 -4.93 7.44
C PRO A 132 2.40 -3.83 7.00
N ASN A 133 2.75 -2.57 7.23
CA ASN A 133 1.86 -1.45 6.93
C ASN A 133 1.73 -1.21 5.43
N GLY A 134 2.84 -1.25 4.69
CA GLY A 134 2.83 -0.95 3.26
C GLY A 134 2.40 -2.14 2.42
N VAL A 135 1.30 -2.00 1.71
CA VAL A 135 0.81 -2.98 0.73
C VAL A 135 0.63 -2.29 -0.61
N CYS A 136 1.13 -2.86 -1.70
CA CYS A 136 0.95 -2.26 -3.03
C CYS A 136 1.04 -3.31 -4.14
N PHE A 137 0.28 -3.10 -5.22
CA PHE A 137 0.31 -3.96 -6.39
C PHE A 137 1.16 -3.38 -7.51
N SER A 138 1.84 -4.27 -8.24
CA SER A 138 2.26 -3.99 -9.59
C SER A 138 1.10 -4.18 -10.58
N LYS A 139 1.22 -3.63 -11.77
CA LYS A 139 0.17 -3.74 -12.81
C LYS A 139 -0.09 -5.17 -13.26
N ASP A 140 0.91 -6.03 -13.17
CA ASP A 140 0.85 -7.46 -13.50
C ASP A 140 0.39 -8.35 -12.32
N GLY A 141 -0.08 -7.74 -11.21
CA GLY A 141 -0.76 -8.43 -10.13
C GLY A 141 0.12 -9.01 -9.03
N PHE A 142 1.38 -8.58 -8.94
CA PHE A 142 2.23 -8.92 -7.80
C PHE A 142 1.94 -7.99 -6.62
N LEU A 143 1.63 -8.57 -5.47
CA LEU A 143 1.48 -7.82 -4.23
C LEU A 143 2.83 -7.69 -3.53
N PHE A 144 3.22 -6.47 -3.21
CA PHE A 144 4.35 -6.19 -2.32
C PHE A 144 3.85 -5.88 -0.92
N VAL A 145 4.56 -6.39 0.08
CA VAL A 145 4.35 -6.06 1.49
C VAL A 145 5.64 -5.46 2.03
N ALA A 146 5.61 -4.16 2.31
CA ALA A 146 6.72 -3.44 2.93
C ALA A 146 6.53 -3.41 4.45
N GLU A 147 7.39 -4.12 5.14
CA GLU A 147 7.47 -4.16 6.59
C GLU A 147 8.46 -3.11 7.11
N GLN A 148 8.59 -3.02 8.40
CA GLN A 148 9.54 -2.08 9.01
C GLN A 148 10.96 -2.21 8.42
N ASN A 149 11.46 -3.45 8.27
CA ASN A 149 12.83 -3.70 7.79
C ASN A 149 12.95 -4.94 6.88
N ARG A 150 11.90 -5.21 6.10
CA ARG A 150 11.86 -6.29 5.10
C ARG A 150 10.86 -5.92 4.00
N VAL A 151 11.04 -6.47 2.80
CA VAL A 151 10.04 -6.38 1.73
C VAL A 151 9.80 -7.76 1.14
N LEU A 152 8.54 -8.16 1.10
CA LEU A 152 8.09 -9.40 0.49
C LEU A 152 7.31 -9.12 -0.80
N ILE A 153 7.36 -10.06 -1.74
CA ILE A 153 6.54 -10.09 -2.94
C ILE A 153 5.73 -11.39 -2.99
N PHE A 154 4.45 -11.26 -3.33
CA PHE A 154 3.50 -12.36 -3.43
C PHE A 154 2.97 -12.43 -4.86
N PRO A 155 3.39 -13.43 -5.66
CA PRO A 155 2.82 -13.67 -6.97
C PRO A 155 1.34 -14.06 -6.83
N ALA A 156 0.48 -13.47 -7.66
CA ALA A 156 -0.94 -13.85 -7.75
C ALA A 156 -1.70 -13.87 -6.39
N ALA A 157 -1.41 -12.91 -5.49
CA ALA A 157 -2.04 -12.83 -4.17
C ALA A 157 -3.57 -12.83 -4.22
N GLU A 158 -4.18 -12.15 -5.21
CA GLU A 158 -5.64 -12.11 -5.39
C GLU A 158 -6.28 -13.48 -5.69
N PHE A 159 -5.49 -14.46 -6.16
CA PHE A 159 -6.00 -15.78 -6.49
C PHE A 159 -5.74 -16.81 -5.40
N PHE A 160 -4.75 -16.55 -4.53
CA PHE A 160 -4.31 -17.50 -3.50
C PHE A 160 -4.48 -17.00 -2.07
N TYR A 161 -5.16 -15.86 -1.87
CA TYR A 161 -5.36 -15.27 -0.54
C TYR A 161 -6.12 -16.18 0.44
N GLU A 162 -6.84 -17.18 -0.07
CA GLU A 162 -7.59 -18.15 0.74
C GLU A 162 -6.72 -19.29 1.26
N GLY A 163 -5.49 -19.44 0.75
CA GLY A 163 -4.57 -20.49 1.18
C GLY A 163 -3.83 -20.13 2.47
N ALA A 164 -3.60 -21.12 3.32
CA ALA A 164 -2.74 -20.94 4.49
C ALA A 164 -1.29 -20.67 4.07
N ASP A 165 -0.82 -21.40 3.06
CA ASP A 165 0.52 -21.27 2.50
C ASP A 165 0.47 -20.50 1.18
N VAL A 166 0.92 -19.26 1.23
CA VAL A 166 1.01 -18.38 0.06
C VAL A 166 2.48 -18.24 -0.33
N ALA A 167 2.77 -18.48 -1.60
CA ALA A 167 4.13 -18.29 -2.12
C ALA A 167 4.58 -16.84 -1.95
N ALA A 168 5.71 -16.66 -1.29
CA ALA A 168 6.31 -15.35 -1.04
C ALA A 168 7.83 -15.39 -1.27
N PHE A 169 8.37 -14.29 -1.79
CA PHE A 169 9.81 -14.12 -1.97
C PHE A 169 10.27 -12.84 -1.29
N GLN A 170 11.51 -12.82 -0.81
CA GLN A 170 12.09 -11.62 -0.22
C GLN A 170 12.72 -10.76 -1.31
N VAL A 171 12.14 -9.59 -1.55
CA VAL A 171 12.73 -8.53 -2.39
C VAL A 171 13.85 -7.83 -1.64
N VAL A 172 13.60 -7.52 -0.36
CA VAL A 172 14.62 -7.05 0.58
C VAL A 172 14.58 -7.98 1.80
N LYS A 173 15.72 -8.57 2.13
CA LYS A 173 15.81 -9.50 3.26
C LYS A 173 15.58 -8.80 4.59
N GLY A 174 15.13 -9.58 5.58
CA GLY A 174 14.94 -9.06 6.93
C GLY A 174 16.23 -8.43 7.49
N GLY A 175 16.13 -7.18 7.94
CA GLY A 175 17.26 -6.40 8.46
C GLY A 175 18.10 -5.68 7.40
N GLU A 176 17.71 -5.69 6.11
CA GLU A 176 18.49 -5.08 5.02
C GLU A 176 17.84 -3.82 4.42
N LEU A 177 16.59 -3.50 4.80
CA LEU A 177 15.94 -2.29 4.30
C LEU A 177 16.52 -1.02 4.94
N ILE A 178 16.78 -1.06 6.24
CA ILE A 178 17.47 -0.03 7.03
C ILE A 178 18.50 -0.70 7.95
N PRO A 179 19.54 0.03 8.44
CA PRO A 179 20.40 -0.48 9.49
C PRO A 179 19.59 -0.91 10.70
N LYS A 180 19.91 -2.05 11.29
CA LYS A 180 19.14 -2.63 12.40
C LYS A 180 19.08 -1.72 13.63
N GLU A 181 20.13 -0.99 13.90
CA GLU A 181 20.26 0.00 14.97
C GLU A 181 19.39 1.25 14.77
N GLU A 182 18.81 1.43 13.58
CA GLU A 182 17.84 2.48 13.25
C GLU A 182 16.38 1.99 13.31
N GLU A 183 16.16 0.74 13.67
CA GLU A 183 14.81 0.27 13.98
C GLU A 183 14.27 0.96 15.24
N SER A 184 13.03 1.42 15.20
CA SER A 184 12.40 2.22 16.26
C SER A 184 10.92 1.88 16.35
N PHE A 185 10.27 2.33 17.42
CA PHE A 185 8.81 2.32 17.53
C PHE A 185 8.16 3.47 16.75
N ASN A 186 8.92 4.56 16.53
CA ASN A 186 8.42 5.72 15.81
C ASN A 186 8.65 5.56 14.31
N HIS A 187 7.70 6.09 13.51
CA HIS A 187 7.78 6.17 12.06
C HIS A 187 8.13 4.83 11.37
N THR A 188 7.59 3.74 11.91
CA THR A 188 7.85 2.37 11.44
C THR A 188 7.03 1.98 10.22
N ALA A 189 5.91 2.66 10.01
CA ALA A 189 4.98 2.36 8.93
C ALA A 189 5.60 2.72 7.57
N ARG A 190 6.04 1.70 6.82
CA ARG A 190 6.48 1.88 5.43
C ARG A 190 5.25 1.96 4.55
N VAL A 191 5.32 2.76 3.51
CA VAL A 191 4.34 2.79 2.43
C VAL A 191 5.07 2.42 1.15
N CYS A 192 4.41 1.67 0.27
CA CYS A 192 4.97 1.35 -1.03
C CYS A 192 4.02 1.72 -2.17
N ARG A 193 4.61 1.96 -3.35
CA ARG A 193 3.93 2.04 -4.65
C ARG A 193 4.83 1.48 -5.73
N VAL A 194 4.25 0.81 -6.71
CA VAL A 194 4.95 0.51 -7.95
C VAL A 194 4.68 1.66 -8.92
N GLY A 195 5.75 2.33 -9.34
CA GLY A 195 5.68 3.51 -10.17
C GLY A 195 5.33 3.22 -11.64
N PRO A 196 5.09 4.27 -12.42
CA PRO A 196 4.84 4.14 -13.85
C PRO A 196 6.06 3.62 -14.64
N ASP A 197 7.24 3.68 -14.04
CA ASP A 197 8.52 3.13 -14.51
C ASP A 197 8.76 1.67 -14.09
N ASP A 198 7.73 1.02 -13.54
CA ASP A 198 7.74 -0.36 -13.04
C ASP A 198 8.76 -0.60 -11.90
N LYS A 199 9.14 0.46 -11.18
CA LYS A 199 10.01 0.36 -10.00
C LYS A 199 9.20 0.44 -8.71
N LEU A 200 9.74 -0.17 -7.68
CA LEU A 200 9.19 -0.15 -6.33
C LEU A 200 9.71 1.07 -5.57
N TYR A 201 8.79 1.91 -5.09
CA TYR A 201 9.04 3.07 -4.24
C TYR A 201 8.63 2.76 -2.81
N ILE A 202 9.46 3.14 -1.83
CA ILE A 202 9.20 2.88 -0.41
C ILE A 202 9.57 4.12 0.40
N SER A 203 8.64 4.58 1.25
CA SER A 203 8.91 5.64 2.22
C SER A 203 9.64 5.09 3.43
N LEU A 204 10.66 5.80 3.89
CA LEU A 204 11.46 5.45 5.07
C LEU A 204 11.41 6.59 6.08
N GLY A 205 10.40 6.60 6.95
CA GLY A 205 10.33 7.56 8.06
C GLY A 205 11.54 7.42 8.98
N GLN A 206 12.07 8.54 9.45
CA GLN A 206 13.21 8.56 10.37
C GLN A 206 12.75 8.37 11.83
N PRO A 207 13.55 7.75 12.72
CA PRO A 207 13.07 7.30 14.03
C PRO A 207 12.88 8.38 15.10
N PHE A 208 13.34 9.60 14.89
CA PHE A 208 13.32 10.68 15.89
C PHE A 208 12.28 11.76 15.57
N ASN A 209 12.04 12.69 16.47
CA ASN A 209 11.31 13.92 16.16
C ASN A 209 12.12 14.75 15.14
N VAL A 210 13.37 15.07 15.49
CA VAL A 210 14.41 15.58 14.60
C VAL A 210 15.66 14.76 14.89
N PHE A 211 16.32 14.22 13.87
CA PHE A 211 17.55 13.46 14.09
C PHE A 211 18.76 14.37 14.31
N ALA A 212 19.74 13.88 15.08
CA ALA A 212 20.95 14.62 15.38
C ALA A 212 21.86 14.76 14.13
N PRO A 213 22.64 15.88 14.01
CA PRO A 213 23.48 16.14 12.84
C PRO A 213 24.45 15.02 12.47
N GLU A 214 24.91 14.25 13.44
CA GLU A 214 25.86 13.13 13.24
C GLU A 214 25.25 11.98 12.40
N LYS A 215 23.91 11.90 12.31
CA LYS A 215 23.21 10.91 11.49
C LYS A 215 23.01 11.33 10.04
N MET A 216 23.34 12.56 9.68
CA MET A 216 23.07 13.16 8.37
C MET A 216 23.58 12.30 7.21
N ASP A 217 24.84 11.90 7.24
CA ASP A 217 25.47 11.13 6.16
C ASP A 217 24.88 9.73 6.05
N LEU A 218 24.63 9.07 7.20
CA LEU A 218 23.99 7.76 7.24
C LEU A 218 22.60 7.81 6.62
N TYR A 219 21.79 8.82 6.99
CA TYR A 219 20.41 8.92 6.55
C TYR A 219 20.32 9.31 5.08
N LYS A 220 21.17 10.24 4.60
CA LYS A 220 21.27 10.54 3.16
C LYS A 220 21.64 9.30 2.36
N LYS A 221 22.61 8.52 2.83
CA LYS A 221 23.07 7.29 2.15
C LYS A 221 22.01 6.20 2.13
N THR A 222 21.29 6.01 3.22
CA THR A 222 20.30 4.93 3.39
C THR A 222 18.92 5.30 2.90
N GLY A 223 18.62 6.59 2.75
CA GLY A 223 17.31 7.13 2.40
C GLY A 223 16.34 7.21 3.58
N ILE A 224 16.80 7.00 4.82
CA ILE A 224 16.00 7.24 6.02
C ILE A 224 15.68 8.74 6.10
N GLY A 225 14.41 9.08 6.31
CA GLY A 225 13.94 10.46 6.15
C GLY A 225 13.77 10.83 4.68
N GLY A 226 13.21 9.90 3.89
CA GLY A 226 12.99 10.07 2.46
C GLY A 226 12.17 8.95 1.84
N ILE A 227 12.20 8.91 0.51
CA ILE A 227 11.59 7.87 -0.32
C ILE A 227 12.71 7.26 -1.17
N ILE A 228 12.88 5.95 -1.08
CA ILE A 228 13.79 5.19 -1.93
C ILE A 228 13.04 4.58 -3.11
N ARG A 229 13.80 4.29 -4.17
CA ARG A 229 13.33 3.56 -5.35
C ARG A 229 14.30 2.42 -5.68
N MET A 230 13.77 1.29 -6.15
CA MET A 230 14.55 0.15 -6.63
C MET A 230 13.77 -0.62 -7.70
N ASP A 231 14.41 -1.57 -8.39
CA ASP A 231 13.65 -2.50 -9.21
C ASP A 231 12.81 -3.46 -8.33
N ARG A 232 11.91 -4.21 -8.95
CA ARG A 232 10.99 -5.11 -8.22
C ARG A 232 11.70 -6.33 -7.60
N GLU A 233 12.95 -6.58 -7.98
CA GLU A 233 13.84 -7.60 -7.42
C GLU A 233 14.75 -7.05 -6.30
N GLY A 234 14.60 -5.76 -5.93
CA GLY A 234 15.37 -5.13 -4.87
C GLY A 234 16.74 -4.58 -5.27
N LYS A 235 17.06 -4.57 -6.57
CA LYS A 235 18.33 -4.07 -7.09
C LYS A 235 18.23 -2.60 -7.50
N GLY A 236 19.39 -1.96 -7.73
CA GLY A 236 19.44 -0.58 -8.21
C GLY A 236 18.83 0.43 -7.26
N ARG A 237 18.90 0.19 -5.94
CA ARG A 237 18.37 1.09 -4.90
C ARG A 237 19.02 2.45 -4.99
N GLU A 238 18.19 3.48 -5.01
CA GLU A 238 18.58 4.89 -4.96
C GLU A 238 17.64 5.70 -4.07
N VAL A 239 18.09 6.85 -3.58
CA VAL A 239 17.25 7.81 -2.86
C VAL A 239 16.55 8.68 -3.87
N TYR A 240 15.22 8.56 -3.98
CA TYR A 240 14.42 9.30 -4.94
C TYR A 240 14.05 10.70 -4.44
N ALA A 241 13.60 10.79 -3.19
CA ALA A 241 13.30 12.05 -2.51
C ALA A 241 13.92 12.02 -1.11
N TRP A 242 14.52 13.11 -0.66
CA TRP A 242 15.15 13.20 0.65
C TRP A 242 14.74 14.47 1.39
N GLY A 243 14.97 14.49 2.70
CA GLY A 243 14.54 15.62 3.52
C GLY A 243 13.02 15.60 3.78
N VAL A 244 12.49 14.40 3.95
CA VAL A 244 11.11 14.06 4.30
C VAL A 244 11.13 13.44 5.69
N ARG A 245 10.33 13.95 6.64
CA ARG A 245 10.37 13.44 8.01
C ARG A 245 9.71 12.06 8.13
N ASN A 246 8.46 11.95 7.72
CA ASN A 246 7.70 10.71 7.80
C ASN A 246 6.51 10.71 6.84
N SER A 247 6.76 10.31 5.61
CA SER A 247 5.71 10.12 4.61
C SER A 247 4.97 8.79 4.87
N VAL A 248 3.64 8.86 5.01
CA VAL A 248 2.76 7.69 5.19
C VAL A 248 1.70 7.60 4.07
N GLY A 249 1.84 8.39 3.03
CA GLY A 249 0.99 8.34 1.84
C GLY A 249 1.76 8.79 0.61
N MET A 250 1.67 8.04 -0.48
CA MET A 250 2.23 8.44 -1.76
C MET A 250 1.44 7.85 -2.92
N ASP A 251 1.40 8.57 -4.02
CA ASP A 251 0.83 8.11 -5.28
C ASP A 251 1.41 8.88 -6.47
N PHE A 252 1.19 8.38 -7.68
CA PHE A 252 1.67 8.99 -8.90
C PHE A 252 0.58 9.76 -9.63
N ASN A 253 0.88 10.99 -10.02
CA ASN A 253 -0.02 11.76 -10.88
C ASN A 253 -0.26 10.99 -12.20
N PRO A 254 -1.51 10.67 -12.55
CA PRO A 254 -1.81 9.88 -13.74
C PRO A 254 -1.43 10.58 -15.05
N LYS A 255 -1.32 11.94 -15.05
CA LYS A 255 -1.03 12.75 -16.24
C LYS A 255 0.48 12.85 -16.52
N ASP A 256 1.23 13.40 -15.55
CA ASP A 256 2.65 13.73 -15.73
C ASP A 256 3.62 12.75 -15.07
N LYS A 257 3.08 11.76 -14.34
CA LYS A 257 3.83 10.69 -13.67
C LYS A 257 4.71 11.17 -12.50
N SER A 258 4.57 12.42 -12.06
CA SER A 258 5.25 12.91 -10.86
C SER A 258 4.79 12.14 -9.61
N LEU A 259 5.71 11.93 -8.68
CA LEU A 259 5.41 11.32 -7.39
C LEU A 259 4.86 12.40 -6.45
N TRP A 260 3.69 12.15 -5.84
CA TRP A 260 3.13 12.98 -4.79
C TRP A 260 3.12 12.21 -3.48
N PHE A 261 3.34 12.90 -2.36
CA PHE A 261 3.38 12.28 -1.05
C PHE A 261 3.07 13.28 0.06
N THR A 262 2.46 12.78 1.12
CA THR A 262 2.25 13.53 2.37
C THR A 262 3.50 13.46 3.23
N ASP A 263 3.69 14.43 4.13
CA ASP A 263 4.74 14.39 5.14
C ASP A 263 4.23 14.87 6.50
N ASN A 264 4.44 14.02 7.51
CA ASN A 264 4.17 14.32 8.91
C ASN A 264 5.33 15.07 9.52
N GLN A 265 5.05 16.24 10.04
CA GLN A 265 6.06 17.20 10.44
C GLN A 265 6.42 17.17 11.95
N VAL A 266 7.35 18.03 12.35
CA VAL A 266 7.98 18.03 13.67
C VAL A 266 6.97 18.33 14.77
N ASP A 267 7.06 17.60 15.88
CA ASP A 267 6.22 17.77 17.07
C ASP A 267 6.82 18.77 18.05
N GLY A 268 5.95 19.37 18.88
CA GLY A 268 6.36 20.19 20.03
C GLY A 268 6.78 21.62 19.72
N MET A 269 6.42 22.14 18.55
CA MET A 269 6.72 23.54 18.16
C MET A 269 5.55 24.51 18.40
N GLY A 270 4.47 24.05 19.02
CA GLY A 270 3.25 24.82 19.29
C GLY A 270 2.04 24.26 18.54
N ASP A 271 0.85 24.85 18.74
CA ASP A 271 -0.38 24.34 18.15
C ASP A 271 -0.45 24.55 16.63
N ASP A 272 0.00 25.71 16.16
CA ASP A 272 -0.25 26.17 14.80
C ASP A 272 0.96 26.01 13.85
N ILE A 273 2.09 25.52 14.35
CA ILE A 273 3.31 25.24 13.60
C ILE A 273 3.98 23.94 14.07
N PRO A 274 4.71 23.24 13.16
CA PRO A 274 4.80 23.48 11.73
C PRO A 274 3.60 22.89 10.97
N PRO A 275 3.32 23.32 9.73
CA PRO A 275 2.30 22.74 8.90
C PRO A 275 2.66 21.32 8.50
N GLY A 276 1.66 20.45 8.31
CA GLY A 276 1.80 19.22 7.52
C GLY A 276 2.00 19.56 6.05
N GLU A 277 2.42 18.59 5.24
CA GLU A 277 2.76 18.86 3.84
C GLU A 277 2.17 17.85 2.86
N LEU A 278 1.76 18.36 1.70
CA LEU A 278 1.58 17.60 0.48
C LEU A 278 2.68 18.03 -0.50
N ASN A 279 3.56 17.12 -0.84
CA ASN A 279 4.76 17.33 -1.63
C ASN A 279 4.67 16.70 -3.02
N ARG A 280 5.47 17.21 -3.97
CA ARG A 280 5.59 16.70 -5.34
C ARG A 280 7.05 16.57 -5.72
N ALA A 281 7.45 15.38 -6.17
CA ALA A 281 8.76 15.09 -6.73
C ALA A 281 8.66 14.76 -8.22
N ASP A 282 9.26 15.59 -9.06
CA ASP A 282 9.23 15.44 -10.52
C ASP A 282 10.37 14.54 -11.05
N LYS A 283 11.42 14.37 -10.27
CA LYS A 283 12.63 13.63 -10.64
C LYS A 283 13.36 13.07 -9.41
N PRO A 284 14.23 12.06 -9.58
CA PRO A 284 15.07 11.58 -8.49
C PRO A 284 16.05 12.64 -7.99
N GLY A 285 16.41 12.53 -6.71
CA GLY A 285 17.39 13.39 -6.05
C GLY A 285 16.87 14.74 -5.56
N MET A 286 15.55 14.98 -5.58
CA MET A 286 14.97 16.20 -4.99
C MET A 286 15.01 16.14 -3.46
N THR A 287 15.19 17.34 -2.83
CA THR A 287 15.17 17.51 -1.37
C THR A 287 14.02 18.40 -0.92
N PHE A 288 13.44 18.11 0.27
CA PHE A 288 12.21 18.73 0.77
C PHE A 288 12.40 19.47 2.10
N GLY A 289 13.63 19.67 2.51
CA GLY A 289 13.99 20.62 3.55
C GLY A 289 14.16 20.10 4.97
N PHE A 290 13.53 18.96 5.34
CA PHE A 290 13.82 18.33 6.63
C PHE A 290 15.27 17.77 6.64
N PRO A 291 16.04 17.85 7.74
CA PRO A 291 15.69 18.30 9.09
C PRO A 291 15.86 19.79 9.38
N TYR A 292 16.26 20.59 8.40
CA TYR A 292 16.47 22.04 8.58
C TYR A 292 15.16 22.80 8.82
N TYR A 293 14.09 22.33 8.17
CA TYR A 293 12.70 22.77 8.38
C TYR A 293 11.92 21.65 9.01
N GLY A 294 11.09 21.99 9.98
CA GLY A 294 10.18 21.06 10.66
C GLY A 294 8.85 20.91 9.93
N GLY A 295 8.64 21.66 8.85
CA GLY A 295 7.49 21.77 7.99
C GLY A 295 7.39 23.17 7.41
N GLY A 296 7.01 23.29 6.12
CA GLY A 296 7.03 24.57 5.41
C GLY A 296 8.41 25.23 5.48
N LYS A 297 8.45 26.42 6.07
CA LYS A 297 9.71 27.16 6.31
C LYS A 297 10.03 27.34 7.80
N VAL A 298 9.40 26.57 8.68
CA VAL A 298 9.61 26.64 10.13
C VAL A 298 10.92 25.95 10.49
N ARG A 299 11.92 26.71 11.00
CA ARG A 299 13.23 26.18 11.35
C ARG A 299 13.17 25.27 12.56
N THR A 300 13.85 24.12 12.48
CA THR A 300 14.08 23.26 13.66
C THR A 300 15.14 23.86 14.57
N VAL A 301 15.03 23.57 15.86
CA VAL A 301 15.98 24.05 16.88
C VAL A 301 17.35 23.42 16.70
N GLU A 302 17.39 22.13 16.37
CA GLU A 302 18.58 21.31 16.20
C GLU A 302 19.47 21.80 15.04
N TYR A 303 18.87 22.42 14.03
CA TYR A 303 19.56 22.88 12.81
C TYR A 303 19.49 24.42 12.62
N LYS A 304 19.13 25.17 13.67
CA LYS A 304 18.93 26.64 13.57
C LYS A 304 20.15 27.38 13.06
N ASP A 305 21.36 26.90 13.41
CA ASP A 305 22.63 27.53 13.07
C ASP A 305 23.25 27.00 11.74
N GLN A 306 22.57 26.02 11.10
CA GLN A 306 23.01 25.46 9.82
C GLN A 306 22.19 26.06 8.68
N GLN A 307 22.81 26.23 7.51
CA GLN A 307 22.11 26.68 6.32
C GLN A 307 21.33 25.53 5.69
N PRO A 308 20.01 25.70 5.41
CA PRO A 308 19.26 24.72 4.65
C PRO A 308 19.78 24.62 3.21
N PRO A 309 19.56 23.48 2.54
CA PRO A 309 19.88 23.36 1.11
C PRO A 309 19.18 24.44 0.29
N ALA A 310 19.93 25.10 -0.59
CA ALA A 310 19.40 26.18 -1.43
C ALA A 310 18.37 25.67 -2.47
N ASP A 311 18.40 24.38 -2.77
CA ASP A 311 17.52 23.67 -3.69
C ASP A 311 16.38 22.92 -2.98
N ALA A 312 16.15 23.18 -1.69
CA ALA A 312 15.03 22.60 -0.97
C ALA A 312 13.70 22.98 -1.64
N THR A 313 12.98 21.95 -2.06
CA THR A 313 11.68 22.09 -2.74
C THR A 313 10.60 22.42 -1.72
N PRO A 314 9.82 23.50 -1.88
CA PRO A 314 8.72 23.80 -0.99
C PRO A 314 7.56 22.84 -1.24
N PRO A 315 6.69 22.61 -0.23
CA PRO A 315 5.49 21.81 -0.41
C PRO A 315 4.54 22.43 -1.43
N GLN A 316 3.73 21.60 -2.09
CA GLN A 316 2.63 22.06 -2.94
C GLN A 316 1.47 22.60 -2.12
N VAL A 317 1.25 22.03 -0.93
CA VAL A 317 0.24 22.48 0.05
C VAL A 317 0.84 22.38 1.44
N GLU A 318 0.69 23.45 2.21
CA GLU A 318 0.85 23.44 3.65
C GLU A 318 -0.50 23.09 4.28
N MET A 319 -0.56 21.97 4.99
CA MET A 319 -1.75 21.46 5.67
C MET A 319 -1.82 22.01 7.10
N ASP A 320 -2.96 21.82 7.77
CA ASP A 320 -3.10 22.20 9.17
C ASP A 320 -2.05 21.53 10.05
N ALA A 321 -1.40 22.31 10.91
CA ALA A 321 -0.35 21.83 11.80
C ALA A 321 -0.84 20.66 12.67
N HIS A 322 -0.05 19.58 12.71
CA HIS A 322 -0.30 18.39 13.53
C HIS A 322 -1.56 17.59 13.18
N ALA A 323 -2.22 17.88 12.05
CA ALA A 323 -3.39 17.11 11.61
C ALA A 323 -3.04 15.65 11.25
N ALA A 324 -1.76 15.33 11.13
CA ALA A 324 -1.21 14.04 10.74
C ALA A 324 -1.70 13.59 9.36
N ASP A 325 -1.15 14.23 8.33
CA ASP A 325 -1.42 13.92 6.93
C ASP A 325 -0.77 12.58 6.57
N LEU A 326 -1.61 11.57 6.28
CA LEU A 326 -1.16 10.19 6.08
C LEU A 326 -1.45 9.72 4.66
N GLY A 327 -2.26 8.67 4.49
CA GLY A 327 -2.52 8.07 3.19
C GLY A 327 -3.12 9.01 2.17
N MET A 328 -2.78 8.84 0.90
CA MET A 328 -3.31 9.63 -0.19
C MET A 328 -3.46 8.81 -1.47
N ALA A 329 -4.38 9.22 -2.33
CA ALA A 329 -4.57 8.64 -3.66
C ALA A 329 -5.07 9.68 -4.65
N PHE A 330 -4.61 9.57 -5.90
CA PHE A 330 -5.24 10.27 -7.02
C PHE A 330 -6.57 9.64 -7.37
N TYR A 331 -7.60 10.45 -7.54
CA TYR A 331 -8.90 9.95 -7.98
C TYR A 331 -8.94 9.81 -9.49
N THR A 332 -8.75 8.59 -9.98
CA THR A 332 -8.67 8.28 -11.42
C THR A 332 -9.95 7.71 -12.01
N ALA A 333 -10.98 7.49 -11.18
CA ALA A 333 -12.25 6.91 -11.58
C ALA A 333 -13.28 7.96 -12.05
N ASN A 334 -14.46 7.48 -12.45
CA ASN A 334 -15.52 8.30 -13.05
C ASN A 334 -16.81 8.37 -12.20
N GLN A 335 -16.89 7.69 -11.08
CA GLN A 335 -18.11 7.69 -10.26
C GLN A 335 -18.38 9.06 -9.63
N PHE A 336 -17.34 9.73 -9.12
CA PHE A 336 -17.47 11.06 -8.51
C PHE A 336 -17.62 12.16 -9.56
N PRO A 337 -18.27 13.28 -9.22
CA PRO A 337 -18.40 14.44 -10.08
C PRO A 337 -17.07 14.93 -10.68
N GLN A 338 -17.15 15.55 -11.86
CA GLN A 338 -16.00 15.99 -12.65
C GLN A 338 -14.95 16.78 -11.83
N LYS A 339 -15.38 17.60 -10.87
CA LYS A 339 -14.47 18.42 -10.04
C LYS A 339 -13.47 17.61 -9.20
N TYR A 340 -13.76 16.32 -8.92
CA TYR A 340 -12.89 15.45 -8.15
C TYR A 340 -11.91 14.64 -9.01
N ARG A 341 -12.16 14.54 -10.33
CA ARG A 341 -11.37 13.68 -11.22
C ARG A 341 -9.97 14.23 -11.45
N GLY A 342 -8.97 13.41 -11.19
CA GLY A 342 -7.56 13.79 -11.28
C GLY A 342 -7.05 14.63 -10.11
N GLY A 343 -7.89 14.90 -9.09
CA GLY A 343 -7.46 15.48 -7.83
C GLY A 343 -6.98 14.41 -6.84
N ILE A 344 -6.61 14.85 -5.65
CA ILE A 344 -6.00 14.01 -4.60
C ILE A 344 -6.95 13.96 -3.41
N PHE A 345 -7.31 12.77 -2.97
CA PHE A 345 -7.86 12.56 -1.63
C PHE A 345 -6.73 12.20 -0.68
N SER A 346 -6.76 12.74 0.54
CA SER A 346 -5.80 12.42 1.60
C SER A 346 -6.48 12.33 2.96
N ALA A 347 -5.99 11.42 3.80
CA ALA A 347 -6.49 11.21 5.15
C ALA A 347 -5.69 12.02 6.15
N GLN A 348 -6.38 12.74 7.04
CA GLN A 348 -5.81 13.36 8.23
C GLN A 348 -6.20 12.52 9.45
N HIS A 349 -5.22 11.90 10.09
CA HIS A 349 -5.43 10.98 11.21
C HIS A 349 -5.86 11.70 12.49
N GLY A 350 -5.46 12.94 12.64
CA GLY A 350 -5.75 13.77 13.80
C GLY A 350 -4.58 13.95 14.75
N SER A 351 -4.60 15.06 15.46
CA SER A 351 -3.53 15.49 16.37
C SER A 351 -3.51 14.70 17.68
N TRP A 352 -2.35 14.67 18.31
CA TRP A 352 -2.17 14.20 19.69
C TRP A 352 -1.50 15.27 20.59
N ASN A 353 -0.87 16.27 19.98
CA ASN A 353 0.01 17.27 20.60
C ASN A 353 -0.49 18.72 20.44
N ARG A 354 -1.80 18.91 20.31
CA ARG A 354 -2.46 20.24 20.28
C ARG A 354 -3.33 20.44 21.50
N SER A 355 -3.46 21.69 21.95
CA SER A 355 -4.41 22.08 23.01
C SER A 355 -5.87 21.87 22.57
N LYS A 356 -6.18 22.12 21.30
CA LYS A 356 -7.44 21.75 20.65
C LYS A 356 -7.16 20.72 19.57
N PRO A 357 -7.72 19.49 19.68
CA PRO A 357 -7.59 18.47 18.67
C PRO A 357 -8.05 18.94 17.29
N ILE A 358 -7.40 18.46 16.23
CA ILE A 358 -7.72 18.74 14.84
C ILE A 358 -7.57 17.46 13.99
N GLY A 359 -8.06 17.47 12.76
CA GLY A 359 -7.96 16.34 11.83
C GLY A 359 -9.09 15.33 12.02
N ALA A 360 -8.79 14.05 11.93
CA ALA A 360 -9.76 12.95 11.80
C ALA A 360 -10.78 13.25 10.70
N ARG A 361 -10.28 13.42 9.47
CA ARG A 361 -11.07 13.82 8.31
C ARG A 361 -10.39 13.39 7.01
N VAL A 362 -11.11 13.45 5.92
CA VAL A 362 -10.57 13.27 4.57
C VAL A 362 -10.55 14.63 3.88
N MET A 363 -9.40 14.95 3.28
CA MET A 363 -9.19 16.18 2.53
C MET A 363 -9.28 15.89 1.03
N PHE A 364 -9.58 16.92 0.26
CA PHE A 364 -9.50 16.89 -1.20
C PHE A 364 -8.66 18.06 -1.71
N THR A 365 -7.68 17.78 -2.56
CA THR A 365 -6.85 18.79 -3.24
C THR A 365 -7.08 18.73 -4.74
N SER A 366 -7.60 19.81 -5.32
CA SER A 366 -7.69 19.97 -6.77
C SER A 366 -6.35 20.40 -7.36
N LEU A 367 -6.15 20.09 -8.65
CA LEU A 367 -4.94 20.49 -9.39
C LEU A 367 -5.27 21.49 -10.48
N LYS A 368 -4.35 22.43 -10.70
CA LYS A 368 -4.35 23.33 -11.85
C LYS A 368 -4.01 22.57 -13.15
N PRO A 369 -4.26 23.20 -14.31
CA PRO A 369 -3.89 22.60 -15.60
C PRO A 369 -2.39 22.29 -15.74
N ASP A 370 -1.52 23.05 -15.07
CA ASP A 370 -0.06 22.86 -15.05
C ASP A 370 0.38 21.72 -14.12
N GLY A 371 -0.56 21.07 -13.42
CA GLY A 371 -0.30 19.96 -12.53
C GLY A 371 0.16 20.36 -11.14
N THR A 372 0.19 21.64 -10.77
CA THR A 372 0.41 22.11 -9.40
C THR A 372 -0.88 22.07 -8.58
N ALA A 373 -0.78 22.07 -7.24
CA ALA A 373 -1.95 22.14 -6.39
C ALA A 373 -2.70 23.47 -6.58
N ASP A 374 -4.04 23.39 -6.56
CA ASP A 374 -4.93 24.55 -6.66
C ASP A 374 -5.56 24.87 -5.32
N LYS A 375 -6.56 24.09 -4.91
CA LYS A 375 -7.32 24.29 -3.68
C LYS A 375 -7.37 23.00 -2.88
N THR A 376 -7.18 23.12 -1.56
CA THR A 376 -7.40 22.03 -0.61
C THR A 376 -8.59 22.36 0.27
N GLU A 377 -9.50 21.38 0.41
CA GLU A 377 -10.71 21.54 1.21
C GLU A 377 -11.05 20.24 1.96
N VAL A 378 -11.83 20.36 3.04
CA VAL A 378 -12.38 19.22 3.75
C VAL A 378 -13.41 18.52 2.87
N PHE A 379 -13.24 17.21 2.67
CA PHE A 379 -14.17 16.39 1.91
C PHE A 379 -15.12 15.60 2.81
N ALA A 380 -14.60 14.97 3.86
CA ALA A 380 -15.40 14.23 4.84
C ALA A 380 -14.91 14.53 6.25
N GLU A 381 -15.82 14.87 7.16
CA GLU A 381 -15.51 15.17 8.56
C GLU A 381 -16.62 14.70 9.50
N GLY A 382 -16.32 14.66 10.82
CA GLY A 382 -17.27 14.27 11.85
C GLY A 382 -16.76 13.13 12.74
N TRP A 383 -15.57 12.58 12.47
CA TRP A 383 -14.91 11.64 13.39
C TRP A 383 -14.28 12.32 14.61
N LEU A 384 -14.07 13.64 14.56
CA LEU A 384 -13.72 14.46 15.71
C LEU A 384 -14.97 15.23 16.16
N THR A 385 -15.35 15.06 17.43
CA THR A 385 -16.49 15.77 18.03
C THR A 385 -16.13 17.21 18.41
N GLU A 386 -17.14 18.04 18.63
CA GLU A 386 -16.94 19.41 19.14
C GLU A 386 -16.28 19.43 20.52
N ASN A 387 -16.41 18.37 21.30
CA ASN A 387 -15.78 18.23 22.62
C ASN A 387 -14.32 17.74 22.54
N GLY A 388 -13.78 17.50 21.33
CA GLY A 388 -12.40 17.05 21.13
C GLY A 388 -12.20 15.55 21.25
N GLU A 389 -13.26 14.74 21.24
CA GLU A 389 -13.19 13.28 21.26
C GLU A 389 -13.11 12.71 19.85
N TYR A 390 -12.19 11.78 19.63
CA TYR A 390 -12.11 11.04 18.37
C TYR A 390 -13.05 9.82 18.39
N LEU A 391 -13.99 9.77 17.46
CA LEU A 391 -14.89 8.63 17.20
C LEU A 391 -14.33 7.65 16.13
N GLY A 392 -13.25 8.04 15.50
CA GLY A 392 -12.50 7.31 14.49
C GLY A 392 -11.33 8.17 14.00
N ARG A 393 -10.37 7.54 13.32
CA ARG A 393 -9.16 8.22 12.84
C ARG A 393 -8.80 7.71 11.44
N PRO A 394 -9.25 8.39 10.37
CA PRO A 394 -8.89 8.06 8.98
C PRO A 394 -7.38 7.97 8.79
N ILE A 395 -6.91 6.97 8.07
CA ILE A 395 -5.48 6.74 7.90
C ILE A 395 -5.03 6.61 6.45
N ASP A 396 -5.82 5.96 5.60
CA ASP A 396 -5.50 5.80 4.19
C ASP A 396 -6.76 5.90 3.33
N VAL A 397 -6.55 6.18 2.06
CA VAL A 397 -7.60 6.22 1.04
C VAL A 397 -7.20 5.40 -0.17
N ALA A 398 -8.14 4.67 -0.74
CA ALA A 398 -7.93 3.88 -1.95
C ALA A 398 -9.16 3.94 -2.86
N VAL A 399 -8.97 3.92 -4.17
CA VAL A 399 -10.07 3.94 -5.14
C VAL A 399 -10.40 2.51 -5.54
N LEU A 400 -11.67 2.10 -5.34
CA LEU A 400 -12.17 0.82 -5.82
C LEU A 400 -12.41 0.84 -7.34
N ASN A 401 -12.47 -0.35 -7.95
CA ASN A 401 -12.70 -0.50 -9.39
C ASN A 401 -14.03 0.07 -9.87
N ASP A 402 -15.03 0.18 -9.00
CA ASP A 402 -16.31 0.83 -9.29
C ASP A 402 -16.29 2.35 -9.15
N GLY A 403 -15.16 2.90 -8.73
CA GLY A 403 -14.93 4.33 -8.54
C GLY A 403 -15.33 4.88 -7.17
N SER A 404 -15.81 4.05 -6.25
CA SER A 404 -15.98 4.49 -4.86
C SER A 404 -14.62 4.64 -4.16
N LEU A 405 -14.59 5.40 -3.06
CA LEU A 405 -13.41 5.64 -2.26
C LEU A 405 -13.48 4.84 -0.97
N LEU A 406 -12.48 4.01 -0.71
CA LEU A 406 -12.27 3.40 0.59
C LEU A 406 -11.50 4.35 1.50
N VAL A 407 -11.82 4.32 2.79
CA VAL A 407 -11.12 5.04 3.86
C VAL A 407 -10.86 4.05 4.99
N SER A 408 -9.61 3.80 5.34
CA SER A 408 -9.25 2.96 6.49
C SER A 408 -9.17 3.76 7.78
N ASP A 409 -9.40 3.09 8.90
CA ASP A 409 -9.41 3.66 10.25
C ASP A 409 -8.81 2.64 11.22
N ASP A 410 -7.64 2.94 11.77
CA ASP A 410 -6.92 2.04 12.68
C ASP A 410 -7.42 2.11 14.13
N MET A 411 -8.04 3.22 14.53
CA MET A 411 -8.56 3.40 15.89
C MET A 411 -9.72 2.47 16.16
N VAL A 412 -10.73 2.46 15.28
CA VAL A 412 -11.89 1.59 15.44
C VAL A 412 -11.72 0.26 14.72
N GLY A 413 -10.71 0.13 13.87
CA GLY A 413 -10.45 -1.06 13.06
C GLY A 413 -11.55 -1.30 12.04
N ALA A 414 -11.65 -0.42 11.07
CA ALA A 414 -12.66 -0.46 10.01
C ALA A 414 -12.12 0.07 8.68
N VAL A 415 -12.81 -0.29 7.62
CA VAL A 415 -12.72 0.34 6.31
C VAL A 415 -14.09 0.86 5.95
N TYR A 416 -14.18 2.14 5.62
CA TYR A 416 -15.39 2.81 5.16
C TYR A 416 -15.40 2.90 3.65
N ARG A 417 -16.59 2.99 3.05
CA ARG A 417 -16.76 3.21 1.61
C ARG A 417 -17.56 4.47 1.38
N ILE A 418 -17.01 5.38 0.60
CA ILE A 418 -17.69 6.61 0.15
C ILE A 418 -18.08 6.43 -1.31
N SER A 419 -19.35 6.64 -1.63
CA SER A 419 -19.92 6.53 -2.97
C SER A 419 -20.72 7.78 -3.34
N TYR A 420 -20.98 7.97 -4.64
CA TYR A 420 -21.75 9.10 -5.17
C TYR A 420 -22.93 8.62 -6.02
N GLY A 421 -24.09 9.25 -5.86
CA GLY A 421 -25.24 9.04 -6.72
C GLY A 421 -25.89 7.65 -6.64
N GLN A 422 -25.76 6.95 -5.53
CA GLN A 422 -26.30 5.59 -5.32
C GLN A 422 -27.28 5.54 -4.16
#